data_fbdd68740a28b6ee7a351064e3cd53c4
#
_entry.id   fbdd68740a28b6ee7a351064e3cd53c4
#
_cell.length_a   1.000
_cell.length_b   1.000
_cell.length_c   1.000
_cell.angle_alpha   90.00
_cell.angle_beta   90.00
_cell.angle_gamma   90.00
#
_symmetry.space_group_name_H-M   'P 1'
#
loop_
_entity.id
_entity.type
_entity.pdbx_description
1 polymer ?
#
loop_
_entity_poly.entity_id
_entity_poly.type
_entity_poly.pdbx_seq_one_letter_code
_entity_poly.pdbx_strand_id
1 'polypeptide(L)'
;INSVDGDATSALLAKQALDVAIKTNLDNARGKLQHACVDLIRASKEGDKPRRVSGYAAPPPMGGQQQGGDGSEGNSKSIPENLKLLPLYTLATMKNVAFRGGTDVHPDERVHAMHRLNNMDVTASKHFVYPRMFSLHNMKSSAGLPSAGNAMSEKVAGKNLIELPSVLDLTIDRLASNGIFLLDNGLDMFLWVGRSSDPAILNSLFGTNSLEGV
;
A
#
# COMPACT_ATOMS: atom_id res chain seq x y z
N ILE A 1 8.33 1.59 -19.28
CA ILE A 1 7.65 2.02 -18.03
C ILE A 1 6.62 0.98 -17.59
N ASN A 2 5.99 0.23 -18.51
CA ASN A 2 5.01 -0.83 -18.17
C ASN A 2 5.61 -2.04 -17.42
N SER A 3 6.93 -2.13 -17.29
CA SER A 3 7.63 -3.21 -16.57
C SER A 3 8.09 -2.82 -15.17
N VAL A 4 7.76 -1.63 -14.69
CA VAL A 4 8.16 -1.18 -13.34
C VAL A 4 7.30 -1.87 -12.30
N ASP A 5 7.92 -2.55 -11.35
CA ASP A 5 7.25 -3.13 -10.19
C ASP A 5 7.00 -2.03 -9.13
N GLY A 6 5.74 -1.71 -8.87
CA GLY A 6 5.35 -0.67 -7.92
C GLY A 6 5.70 -1.01 -6.47
N ASP A 7 5.62 -2.27 -6.09
CA ASP A 7 5.95 -2.72 -4.73
C ASP A 7 7.47 -2.63 -4.49
N ALA A 8 8.27 -3.12 -5.43
CA ALA A 8 9.74 -3.00 -5.38
C ALA A 8 10.18 -1.52 -5.39
N THR A 9 9.51 -0.68 -6.19
CA THR A 9 9.77 0.76 -6.24
C THR A 9 9.49 1.42 -4.89
N SER A 10 8.36 1.11 -4.27
CA SER A 10 7.99 1.65 -2.95
C SER A 10 9.00 1.25 -1.87
N ALA A 11 9.40 -0.02 -1.84
CA ALA A 11 10.41 -0.53 -0.90
C ALA A 11 11.78 0.14 -1.12
N LEU A 12 12.19 0.33 -2.36
CA LEU A 12 13.45 1.01 -2.69
C LEU A 12 13.42 2.48 -2.25
N LEU A 13 12.33 3.20 -2.53
CA LEU A 13 12.17 4.59 -2.10
C LEU A 13 12.22 4.73 -0.58
N ALA A 14 11.58 3.81 0.14
CA ALA A 14 11.63 3.79 1.60
C ALA A 14 13.07 3.62 2.11
N LYS A 15 13.84 2.67 1.56
CA LYS A 15 15.24 2.43 1.93
C LYS A 15 16.16 3.62 1.58
N GLN A 16 15.94 4.26 0.44
CA GLN A 16 16.68 5.49 0.08
C GLN A 16 16.35 6.65 1.02
N ALA A 17 15.09 6.77 1.45
CA ALA A 17 14.69 7.77 2.43
C ALA A 17 15.29 7.50 3.81
N LEU A 18 15.44 6.23 4.23
CA LEU A 18 16.15 5.87 5.46
C LEU A 18 17.61 6.36 5.45
N ASP A 19 18.32 6.15 4.34
CA ASP A 19 19.70 6.63 4.18
C ASP A 19 19.78 8.15 4.35
N VAL A 20 18.82 8.90 3.81
CA VAL A 20 18.74 10.35 3.99
C VAL A 20 18.41 10.71 5.44
N ALA A 21 17.48 10.01 6.10
CA ALA A 21 17.12 10.28 7.48
C ALA A 21 18.31 10.12 8.42
N ILE A 22 19.13 9.08 8.21
CA ILE A 22 20.33 8.80 9.00
C ILE A 22 21.42 9.86 8.76
N LYS A 23 21.61 10.28 7.50
CA LYS A 23 22.68 11.23 7.13
C LYS A 23 22.32 12.68 7.40
N THR A 24 21.04 13.04 7.46
CA THR A 24 20.58 14.42 7.61
C THR A 24 19.53 14.54 8.70
N ASN A 25 18.25 14.43 8.36
CA ASN A 25 17.13 14.47 9.29
C ASN A 25 15.86 13.87 8.65
N LEU A 26 14.81 13.71 9.48
CA LEU A 26 13.53 13.12 9.05
C LEU A 26 12.78 13.99 8.02
N ASP A 27 12.83 15.32 8.15
CA ASP A 27 12.08 16.20 7.25
C ASP A 27 12.66 16.15 5.83
N ASN A 28 13.98 16.13 5.70
CA ASN A 28 14.65 15.93 4.41
C ASN A 28 14.31 14.57 3.81
N ALA A 29 14.28 13.51 4.62
CA ALA A 29 13.92 12.17 4.17
C ALA A 29 12.47 12.11 3.66
N ARG A 30 11.54 12.69 4.40
CA ARG A 30 10.12 12.78 4.03
C ARG A 30 9.92 13.60 2.76
N GLY A 31 10.60 14.76 2.66
CA GLY A 31 10.59 15.59 1.45
C GLY A 31 11.12 14.84 0.23
N LYS A 32 12.26 14.13 0.38
CA LYS A 32 12.81 13.32 -0.72
C LYS A 32 11.85 12.21 -1.15
N LEU A 33 11.24 11.52 -0.21
CA LEU A 33 10.26 10.45 -0.50
C LEU A 33 9.07 10.99 -1.29
N GLN A 34 8.52 12.14 -0.86
CA GLN A 34 7.41 12.80 -1.55
C GLN A 34 7.78 13.25 -2.95
N HIS A 35 8.93 13.93 -3.12
CA HIS A 35 9.39 14.38 -4.43
C HIS A 35 9.62 13.21 -5.38
N ALA A 36 10.29 12.15 -4.94
CA ALA A 36 10.54 10.97 -5.75
C ALA A 36 9.24 10.30 -6.22
N CYS A 37 8.22 10.21 -5.36
CA CYS A 37 6.90 9.71 -5.75
C CYS A 37 6.26 10.57 -6.85
N VAL A 38 6.26 11.89 -6.69
CA VAL A 38 5.70 12.83 -7.65
C VAL A 38 6.44 12.77 -8.99
N ASP A 39 7.76 12.73 -8.96
CA ASP A 39 8.61 12.70 -10.16
C ASP A 39 8.41 11.39 -10.94
N LEU A 40 8.30 10.25 -10.26
CA LEU A 40 8.00 8.98 -10.92
C LEU A 40 6.62 8.97 -11.60
N ILE A 41 5.60 9.54 -10.94
CA ILE A 41 4.27 9.66 -11.52
C ILE A 41 4.29 10.60 -12.73
N ARG A 42 4.99 11.73 -12.66
CA ARG A 42 5.14 12.67 -13.78
C ARG A 42 5.87 12.00 -14.95
N ALA A 43 7.01 11.38 -14.69
CA ALA A 43 7.78 10.68 -15.70
C ALA A 43 6.98 9.55 -16.37
N SER A 44 6.13 8.84 -15.61
CA SER A 44 5.27 7.80 -16.16
C SER A 44 4.21 8.35 -17.11
N LYS A 45 3.66 9.53 -16.82
CA LYS A 45 2.70 10.22 -17.69
C LYS A 45 3.35 10.79 -18.97
N GLU A 46 4.60 11.25 -18.88
CA GLU A 46 5.35 11.82 -20.00
C GLU A 46 5.89 10.75 -20.94
N GLY A 47 6.33 9.61 -20.41
CA GLY A 47 6.89 8.50 -21.20
C GLY A 47 5.91 7.84 -22.16
N ASP A 48 4.61 8.11 -22.03
CA ASP A 48 3.56 7.61 -22.92
C ASP A 48 3.25 8.58 -24.09
N LYS A 49 3.96 9.70 -24.19
CA LYS A 49 3.88 10.55 -25.39
C LYS A 49 4.61 9.83 -26.53
N PRO A 50 3.96 9.63 -27.70
CA PRO A 50 4.65 9.08 -28.86
C PRO A 50 5.83 9.99 -29.17
N ARG A 51 7.04 9.43 -29.14
CA ARG A 51 8.25 10.11 -29.53
C ARG A 51 8.06 10.56 -31.00
N ARG A 52 7.79 11.85 -31.24
CA ARG A 52 7.83 12.40 -32.58
C ARG A 52 9.27 12.23 -33.05
N VAL A 53 9.49 11.21 -33.86
CA VAL A 53 10.73 11.08 -34.61
C VAL A 53 10.75 12.27 -35.55
N SER A 54 11.58 13.28 -35.21
CA SER A 54 11.89 14.38 -36.11
C SER A 54 12.72 13.80 -37.26
N GLY A 55 12.02 13.48 -38.32
CA GLY A 55 12.64 12.98 -39.52
C GLY A 55 11.64 13.12 -40.67
N TYR A 56 11.92 14.10 -41.57
CA TYR A 56 11.21 14.42 -42.80
C TYR A 56 9.86 15.11 -42.67
N ALA A 57 9.88 16.42 -42.79
CA ALA A 57 8.73 17.24 -43.11
C ALA A 57 8.19 16.86 -44.50
N ALA A 58 7.06 16.18 -44.53
CA ALA A 58 6.24 16.11 -45.75
C ALA A 58 5.54 17.46 -45.96
N PRO A 59 5.40 17.98 -47.19
CA PRO A 59 4.72 19.23 -47.45
C PRO A 59 3.23 19.15 -47.13
N PRO A 60 2.58 20.24 -46.70
CA PRO A 60 1.19 20.24 -46.29
C PRO A 60 0.27 19.95 -47.49
N PRO A 61 -0.79 19.12 -47.32
CA PRO A 61 -1.83 19.00 -48.34
C PRO A 61 -2.69 20.27 -48.35
N MET A 62 -2.82 20.87 -49.52
CA MET A 62 -3.78 21.95 -49.76
C MET A 62 -5.19 21.43 -49.73
N GLY A 63 -6.06 22.08 -48.93
CA GLY A 63 -7.52 22.10 -49.11
C GLY A 63 -8.31 21.11 -48.26
N GLY A 64 -9.13 21.61 -47.34
CA GLY A 64 -10.16 20.82 -46.67
C GLY A 64 -10.63 21.49 -45.37
N GLN A 65 -11.70 22.21 -45.47
CA GLN A 65 -12.62 22.78 -44.50
C GLN A 65 -12.45 22.42 -42.99
N GLN A 66 -12.38 23.48 -42.20
CA GLN A 66 -12.65 23.50 -40.77
C GLN A 66 -14.06 22.95 -40.48
N GLN A 67 -14.14 21.88 -39.73
CA GLN A 67 -15.31 21.60 -38.90
C GLN A 67 -14.86 21.66 -37.44
N GLY A 68 -15.40 22.65 -36.73
CA GLY A 68 -15.28 22.80 -35.30
C GLY A 68 -15.88 21.58 -34.59
N GLY A 69 -15.09 20.91 -33.82
CA GLY A 69 -15.47 19.92 -32.83
C GLY A 69 -14.90 20.40 -31.51
N ASP A 70 -15.69 21.15 -30.77
CA ASP A 70 -15.49 21.43 -29.35
C ASP A 70 -15.56 20.09 -28.62
N GLY A 71 -14.47 19.67 -28.04
CA GLY A 71 -14.32 18.40 -27.33
C GLY A 71 -13.01 18.40 -26.56
N SER A 72 -12.79 19.46 -25.77
CA SER A 72 -11.75 19.47 -24.75
C SER A 72 -12.13 18.55 -23.60
N GLU A 73 -12.27 17.25 -23.84
CA GLU A 73 -12.07 16.28 -22.80
C GLU A 73 -10.58 16.25 -22.47
N GLY A 74 -10.23 16.95 -21.39
CA GLY A 74 -8.92 16.89 -20.80
C GLY A 74 -8.60 15.43 -20.49
N ASN A 75 -7.86 14.80 -21.41
CA ASN A 75 -7.29 13.48 -21.23
C ASN A 75 -6.28 13.57 -20.09
N SER A 76 -6.77 13.59 -18.85
CA SER A 76 -5.95 13.46 -17.66
C SER A 76 -5.41 12.03 -17.70
N LYS A 77 -4.23 11.85 -18.29
CA LYS A 77 -3.55 10.56 -18.35
C LYS A 77 -3.53 9.96 -16.94
N SER A 78 -4.27 8.89 -16.76
CA SER A 78 -4.34 8.17 -15.50
C SER A 78 -2.96 7.67 -15.10
N ILE A 79 -2.74 7.53 -13.80
CA ILE A 79 -1.51 6.88 -13.29
C ILE A 79 -1.50 5.45 -13.81
N PRO A 80 -0.37 4.95 -14.35
CA PRO A 80 -0.24 3.56 -14.77
C PRO A 80 -0.63 2.59 -13.65
N GLU A 81 -1.29 1.48 -13.99
CA GLU A 81 -1.84 0.53 -13.01
C GLU A 81 -0.79 0.03 -12.02
N ASN A 82 0.42 -0.26 -12.50
CA ASN A 82 1.55 -0.71 -11.70
C ASN A 82 2.10 0.34 -10.70
N LEU A 83 1.79 1.63 -10.88
CA LEU A 83 2.19 2.73 -9.99
C LEU A 83 1.01 3.35 -9.23
N LYS A 84 -0.20 2.82 -9.42
CA LYS A 84 -1.44 3.38 -8.86
C LYS A 84 -1.42 3.46 -7.33
N LEU A 85 -0.81 2.47 -6.67
CA LEU A 85 -0.69 2.41 -5.22
C LEU A 85 0.55 3.12 -4.67
N LEU A 86 1.46 3.61 -5.52
CA LEU A 86 2.68 4.29 -5.09
C LEU A 86 2.43 5.48 -4.16
N PRO A 87 1.44 6.37 -4.41
CA PRO A 87 1.13 7.46 -3.48
C PRO A 87 0.65 6.96 -2.11
N LEU A 88 -0.15 5.89 -2.10
CA LEU A 88 -0.66 5.28 -0.87
C LEU A 88 0.50 4.73 -0.02
N TYR A 89 1.38 3.94 -0.61
CA TYR A 89 2.56 3.39 0.09
C TYR A 89 3.55 4.47 0.52
N THR A 90 3.71 5.52 -0.29
CA THR A 90 4.51 6.69 0.09
C THR A 90 3.97 7.36 1.34
N LEU A 91 2.66 7.63 1.38
CA LEU A 91 1.99 8.21 2.55
C LEU A 91 2.09 7.27 3.77
N ALA A 92 1.86 5.98 3.58
CA ALA A 92 1.97 4.97 4.63
C ALA A 92 3.40 4.94 5.21
N THR A 93 4.42 4.96 4.36
CA THR A 93 5.83 5.04 4.78
C THR A 93 6.09 6.30 5.61
N MET A 94 5.59 7.46 5.19
CA MET A 94 5.75 8.72 5.94
C MET A 94 5.04 8.71 7.30
N LYS A 95 3.99 7.91 7.47
CA LYS A 95 3.26 7.71 8.73
C LYS A 95 3.83 6.58 9.59
N ASN A 96 4.66 5.72 9.04
CA ASN A 96 5.31 4.64 9.79
C ASN A 96 6.22 5.19 10.90
N VAL A 97 6.37 4.45 11.98
CA VAL A 97 7.23 4.79 13.14
C VAL A 97 8.64 5.23 12.71
N ALA A 98 9.20 4.61 11.67
CA ALA A 98 10.52 4.96 11.15
C ALA A 98 10.62 6.42 10.64
N PHE A 99 9.52 7.00 10.12
CA PHE A 99 9.51 8.33 9.46
C PHE A 99 8.55 9.33 10.08
N ARG A 100 7.67 8.90 10.98
CA ARG A 100 6.68 9.79 11.61
C ARG A 100 7.38 10.86 12.42
N GLY A 101 7.08 12.13 12.10
CA GLY A 101 7.54 13.29 12.88
C GLY A 101 6.79 13.39 14.20
N GLY A 102 7.30 14.22 15.10
CA GLY A 102 6.70 14.43 16.42
C GLY A 102 7.51 13.77 17.54
N THR A 103 7.06 14.03 18.77
CA THR A 103 7.71 13.56 20.01
C THR A 103 7.05 12.28 20.58
N ASP A 104 6.04 11.79 19.92
CA ASP A 104 5.26 10.61 20.33
C ASP A 104 5.97 9.27 20.05
N VAL A 105 7.07 9.29 19.29
CA VAL A 105 7.89 8.12 19.01
C VAL A 105 9.22 8.23 19.71
N HIS A 106 9.50 7.27 20.61
CA HIS A 106 10.80 7.22 21.29
C HIS A 106 11.95 7.01 20.27
N PRO A 107 13.12 7.65 20.44
CA PRO A 107 14.26 7.50 19.53
C PRO A 107 14.66 6.04 19.26
N ASP A 108 14.71 5.21 20.30
CA ASP A 108 15.10 3.80 20.19
C ASP A 108 14.09 2.98 19.37
N GLU A 109 12.79 3.25 19.57
CA GLU A 109 11.72 2.65 18.78
C GLU A 109 11.85 3.01 17.30
N ARG A 110 12.16 4.29 17.03
CA ARG A 110 12.39 4.76 15.67
C ARG A 110 13.58 4.08 15.01
N VAL A 111 14.73 4.03 15.72
CA VAL A 111 15.95 3.36 15.19
C VAL A 111 15.70 1.88 14.95
N HIS A 112 14.97 1.22 15.84
CA HIS A 112 14.58 -0.17 15.67
C HIS A 112 13.70 -0.38 14.43
N ALA A 113 12.70 0.48 14.23
CA ALA A 113 11.84 0.44 13.05
C ALA A 113 12.63 0.70 11.75
N MET A 114 13.55 1.67 11.76
CA MET A 114 14.46 1.96 10.63
C MET A 114 15.33 0.74 10.29
N HIS A 115 15.91 0.11 11.31
CA HIS A 115 16.75 -1.08 11.11
C HIS A 115 15.94 -2.24 10.52
N ARG A 116 14.75 -2.50 11.05
CA ARG A 116 13.84 -3.52 10.51
C ARG A 116 13.52 -3.26 9.05
N LEU A 117 13.03 -2.06 8.72
CA LEU A 117 12.64 -1.69 7.35
C LEU A 117 13.81 -1.79 6.36
N ASN A 118 15.02 -1.45 6.79
CA ASN A 118 16.21 -1.56 5.94
C ASN A 118 16.55 -3.01 5.56
N ASN A 119 16.28 -3.97 6.47
CA ASN A 119 16.64 -5.38 6.28
C ASN A 119 15.51 -6.25 5.70
N MET A 120 14.30 -5.72 5.59
CA MET A 120 13.15 -6.43 5.04
C MET A 120 13.24 -6.59 3.52
N ASP A 121 12.69 -7.68 3.00
CA ASP A 121 12.39 -7.84 1.58
C ASP A 121 11.23 -6.93 1.13
N VAL A 122 10.88 -6.97 -0.15
CA VAL A 122 9.82 -6.13 -0.72
C VAL A 122 8.46 -6.41 -0.07
N THR A 123 8.12 -7.69 0.10
CA THR A 123 6.82 -8.11 0.63
C THR A 123 6.67 -7.74 2.11
N ALA A 124 7.69 -8.03 2.91
CA ALA A 124 7.73 -7.67 4.33
C ALA A 124 7.72 -6.14 4.52
N SER A 125 8.49 -5.38 3.73
CA SER A 125 8.49 -3.92 3.76
C SER A 125 7.12 -3.34 3.49
N LYS A 126 6.41 -3.89 2.49
CA LYS A 126 5.05 -3.49 2.15
C LYS A 126 4.08 -3.67 3.32
N HIS A 127 4.07 -4.86 3.95
CA HIS A 127 3.20 -5.13 5.10
C HIS A 127 3.58 -4.31 6.33
N PHE A 128 4.87 -4.06 6.54
CA PHE A 128 5.34 -3.23 7.65
C PHE A 128 4.91 -1.77 7.54
N VAL A 129 4.88 -1.19 6.34
CA VAL A 129 4.45 0.20 6.14
C VAL A 129 2.94 0.33 5.95
N TYR A 130 2.29 -0.66 5.35
CA TYR A 130 0.85 -0.71 5.12
C TYR A 130 0.30 -2.07 5.57
N PRO A 131 -0.07 -2.19 6.86
CA PRO A 131 -0.58 -3.43 7.44
C PRO A 131 -1.82 -3.96 6.73
N ARG A 132 -2.01 -5.26 6.77
CA ARG A 132 -3.25 -5.90 6.34
C ARG A 132 -4.28 -5.81 7.44
N MET A 133 -5.50 -5.45 7.10
CA MET A 133 -6.63 -5.44 8.02
C MET A 133 -7.66 -6.48 7.60
N PHE A 134 -8.09 -7.29 8.56
CA PHE A 134 -9.08 -8.34 8.36
C PHE A 134 -10.25 -8.14 9.30
N SER A 135 -11.48 -8.36 8.80
CA SER A 135 -12.67 -8.40 9.65
C SER A 135 -12.84 -9.79 10.23
N LEU A 136 -12.81 -9.92 11.57
CA LEU A 136 -13.00 -11.19 12.25
C LEU A 136 -14.48 -11.51 12.51
N HIS A 137 -15.31 -10.49 12.69
CA HIS A 137 -16.75 -10.65 12.95
C HIS A 137 -17.57 -11.09 11.72
N ASN A 138 -17.01 -10.97 10.53
CA ASN A 138 -17.63 -11.33 9.25
C ASN A 138 -16.83 -12.38 8.48
N MET A 139 -16.05 -13.20 9.17
CA MET A 139 -15.26 -14.24 8.50
C MET A 139 -16.15 -15.31 7.88
N LYS A 140 -15.78 -15.78 6.71
CA LYS A 140 -16.35 -16.99 6.12
C LYS A 140 -15.94 -18.20 6.95
N SER A 141 -16.79 -19.21 7.00
CA SER A 141 -16.49 -20.49 7.69
C SER A 141 -15.28 -21.23 7.11
N SER A 142 -14.90 -20.94 5.86
CA SER A 142 -13.69 -21.47 5.21
C SER A 142 -12.41 -20.73 5.56
N ALA A 143 -12.51 -19.56 6.21
CA ALA A 143 -11.32 -18.77 6.54
C ALA A 143 -10.45 -19.51 7.57
N GLY A 144 -9.16 -19.56 7.33
CA GLY A 144 -8.20 -20.28 8.15
C GLY A 144 -8.10 -21.78 7.84
N LEU A 145 -8.97 -22.31 7.00
CA LEU A 145 -8.91 -23.71 6.58
C LEU A 145 -8.02 -23.87 5.33
N PRO A 146 -7.45 -25.06 5.13
CA PRO A 146 -6.74 -25.36 3.89
C PRO A 146 -7.65 -25.16 2.68
N SER A 147 -7.19 -24.46 1.67
CA SER A 147 -7.95 -24.25 0.43
C SER A 147 -8.13 -25.58 -0.30
N ALA A 148 -9.35 -26.10 -0.32
CA ALA A 148 -9.68 -27.31 -1.04
C ALA A 148 -9.72 -27.00 -2.54
N GLY A 149 -8.67 -27.37 -3.26
CA GLY A 149 -8.81 -27.65 -4.69
C GLY A 149 -8.60 -26.51 -5.68
N ASN A 150 -7.69 -25.59 -5.47
CA ASN A 150 -7.12 -24.87 -6.62
C ASN A 150 -5.92 -25.65 -7.16
N ALA A 151 -6.12 -26.34 -8.29
CA ALA A 151 -5.07 -27.12 -8.98
C ALA A 151 -3.80 -26.32 -9.34
N MET A 152 -3.83 -24.98 -9.21
CA MET A 152 -2.64 -24.12 -9.30
C MET A 152 -1.85 -24.05 -8.00
N SER A 153 -2.44 -24.33 -6.84
CA SER A 153 -1.75 -24.32 -5.55
C SER A 153 -0.96 -25.60 -5.30
N GLU A 154 -1.32 -26.72 -5.92
CA GLU A 154 -0.57 -27.98 -5.84
C GLU A 154 0.82 -27.91 -6.46
N LYS A 155 1.07 -26.97 -7.37
CA LYS A 155 2.38 -26.78 -8.03
C LYS A 155 3.38 -25.96 -7.22
N VAL A 156 2.96 -25.29 -6.17
CA VAL A 156 3.87 -24.54 -5.28
C VAL A 156 4.21 -25.40 -4.07
N ALA A 157 5.11 -26.36 -4.28
CA ALA A 157 5.92 -27.04 -3.26
C ALA A 157 5.18 -27.44 -1.96
N GLY A 158 4.14 -28.29 -2.06
CA GLY A 158 3.63 -29.02 -0.88
C GLY A 158 3.10 -28.19 0.29
N LYS A 159 2.86 -26.89 0.12
CA LYS A 159 2.28 -26.02 1.13
C LYS A 159 0.76 -26.00 0.97
N ASN A 160 0.06 -26.50 1.96
CA ASN A 160 -1.38 -26.28 2.11
C ASN A 160 -1.61 -24.77 2.23
N LEU A 161 -2.11 -24.14 1.18
CA LEU A 161 -2.47 -22.73 1.22
C LEU A 161 -3.74 -22.60 2.08
N ILE A 162 -3.66 -21.73 3.06
CA ILE A 162 -4.80 -21.39 3.92
C ILE A 162 -5.62 -20.30 3.22
N GLU A 163 -6.94 -20.43 3.22
CA GLU A 163 -7.83 -19.37 2.75
C GLU A 163 -7.84 -18.23 3.78
N LEU A 164 -7.24 -17.10 3.40
CA LEU A 164 -7.29 -15.90 4.25
C LEU A 164 -8.57 -15.10 3.98
N PRO A 165 -9.12 -14.42 5.00
CA PRO A 165 -10.20 -13.45 4.79
C PRO A 165 -9.79 -12.36 3.81
N SER A 166 -10.77 -11.68 3.21
CA SER A 166 -10.50 -10.52 2.33
C SER A 166 -9.83 -9.40 3.13
N VAL A 167 -8.75 -8.86 2.57
CA VAL A 167 -8.07 -7.69 3.15
C VAL A 167 -8.94 -6.46 2.96
N LEU A 168 -9.11 -5.66 4.02
CA LEU A 168 -9.84 -4.41 4.02
C LEU A 168 -8.89 -3.22 3.83
N ASP A 169 -9.42 -2.14 3.26
CA ASP A 169 -8.71 -0.86 3.20
C ASP A 169 -8.52 -0.27 4.60
N LEU A 170 -7.33 0.26 4.87
CA LEU A 170 -6.99 0.91 6.14
C LEU A 170 -7.63 2.31 6.22
N THR A 171 -8.94 2.35 6.41
CA THR A 171 -9.69 3.59 6.62
C THR A 171 -10.46 3.52 7.94
N ILE A 172 -10.57 4.66 8.62
CA ILE A 172 -11.31 4.74 9.88
C ILE A 172 -12.80 4.39 9.71
N ASP A 173 -13.35 4.65 8.52
CA ASP A 173 -14.75 4.35 8.20
C ASP A 173 -15.07 2.85 8.22
N ARG A 174 -14.03 1.99 8.14
CA ARG A 174 -14.18 0.54 8.24
C ARG A 174 -14.26 0.05 9.69
N LEU A 175 -13.79 0.85 10.64
CA LEU A 175 -13.78 0.47 12.07
C LEU A 175 -15.16 0.72 12.71
N ALA A 176 -16.08 -0.19 12.45
CA ALA A 176 -17.42 -0.13 13.02
C ALA A 176 -17.42 -0.50 14.52
N SER A 177 -18.20 0.21 15.34
CA SER A 177 -18.24 0.02 16.80
C SER A 177 -18.64 -1.39 17.26
N ASN A 178 -19.30 -2.16 16.39
CA ASN A 178 -19.67 -3.57 16.62
C ASN A 178 -18.69 -4.55 15.97
N GLY A 179 -17.61 -4.06 15.33
CA GLY A 179 -16.65 -4.89 14.61
C GLY A 179 -15.49 -5.35 15.46
N ILE A 180 -14.85 -6.44 15.04
CA ILE A 180 -13.56 -6.92 15.54
C ILE A 180 -12.64 -7.05 14.33
N PHE A 181 -11.48 -6.39 14.39
CA PHE A 181 -10.54 -6.33 13.28
C PHE A 181 -9.14 -6.75 13.73
N LEU A 182 -8.49 -7.54 12.89
CA LEU A 182 -7.09 -7.92 13.05
C LEU A 182 -6.25 -7.10 12.09
N LEU A 183 -5.25 -6.41 12.61
CA LEU A 183 -4.20 -5.75 11.83
C LEU A 183 -2.93 -6.58 11.93
N ASP A 184 -2.33 -6.88 10.79
CA ASP A 184 -1.09 -7.65 10.66
C ASP A 184 -0.08 -6.84 9.85
N ASN A 185 1.02 -6.43 10.48
CA ASN A 185 2.11 -5.70 9.84
C ASN A 185 3.27 -6.62 9.41
N GLY A 186 3.09 -7.94 9.49
CA GLY A 186 4.10 -8.94 9.19
C GLY A 186 5.08 -9.24 10.33
N LEU A 187 5.00 -8.52 11.46
CA LEU A 187 5.81 -8.70 12.66
C LEU A 187 4.94 -8.85 13.90
N ASP A 188 4.01 -7.92 14.04
CA ASP A 188 3.10 -7.81 15.17
C ASP A 188 1.66 -7.90 14.67
N MET A 189 0.78 -8.43 15.49
CA MET A 189 -0.65 -8.44 15.22
C MET A 189 -1.36 -7.61 16.29
N PHE A 190 -2.26 -6.73 15.84
CA PHE A 190 -3.06 -5.87 16.68
C PHE A 190 -4.53 -6.22 16.52
N LEU A 191 -5.22 -6.43 17.63
CA LEU A 191 -6.64 -6.67 17.61
C LEU A 191 -7.38 -5.41 18.04
N TRP A 192 -8.20 -4.88 17.14
CA TRP A 192 -9.12 -3.80 17.46
C TRP A 192 -10.50 -4.40 17.77
N VAL A 193 -11.06 -4.04 18.91
CA VAL A 193 -12.36 -4.55 19.37
C VAL A 193 -13.29 -3.36 19.59
N GLY A 194 -14.40 -3.35 18.86
CA GLY A 194 -15.43 -2.32 19.00
C GLY A 194 -16.20 -2.45 20.30
N ARG A 195 -16.64 -1.34 20.86
CA ARG A 195 -17.36 -1.29 22.15
C ARG A 195 -18.69 -2.05 22.15
N SER A 196 -19.29 -2.22 20.98
CA SER A 196 -20.57 -2.90 20.79
C SER A 196 -20.41 -4.25 20.09
N SER A 197 -19.23 -4.87 20.23
CA SER A 197 -18.96 -6.20 19.65
C SER A 197 -19.85 -7.26 20.24
N ASP A 198 -20.16 -8.28 19.43
CA ASP A 198 -21.00 -9.42 19.84
C ASP A 198 -20.37 -10.16 21.03
N PRO A 199 -21.09 -10.27 22.16
CA PRO A 199 -20.62 -11.02 23.36
C PRO A 199 -20.24 -12.47 23.06
N ALA A 200 -20.87 -13.12 22.06
CA ALA A 200 -20.55 -14.50 21.71
C ALA A 200 -19.15 -14.57 21.07
N ILE A 201 -18.78 -13.58 20.26
CA ILE A 201 -17.43 -13.51 19.66
C ILE A 201 -16.39 -13.16 20.72
N LEU A 202 -16.72 -12.23 21.63
CA LEU A 202 -15.83 -11.88 22.76
C LEU A 202 -15.56 -13.09 23.64
N ASN A 203 -16.59 -13.86 23.96
CA ASN A 203 -16.42 -15.09 24.74
C ASN A 203 -15.57 -16.14 24.03
N SER A 204 -15.71 -16.25 22.71
CA SER A 204 -14.88 -17.15 21.89
C SER A 204 -13.42 -16.75 21.87
N LEU A 205 -13.11 -15.44 21.83
CA LEU A 205 -11.75 -14.93 21.73
C LEU A 205 -11.05 -14.78 23.08
N PHE A 206 -11.77 -14.31 24.10
CA PHE A 206 -11.21 -13.90 25.39
C PHE A 206 -11.77 -14.67 26.60
N GLY A 207 -12.78 -15.52 26.37
CA GLY A 207 -13.46 -16.22 27.50
C GLY A 207 -14.34 -15.30 28.35
N THR A 208 -14.66 -14.09 27.88
CA THR A 208 -15.50 -13.12 28.59
C THR A 208 -16.56 -12.53 27.68
N ASN A 209 -17.71 -12.16 28.23
CA ASN A 209 -18.79 -11.55 27.44
C ASN A 209 -18.73 -10.01 27.40
N SER A 210 -17.76 -9.39 28.05
CA SER A 210 -17.60 -7.95 28.07
C SER A 210 -16.12 -7.55 27.94
N LEU A 211 -15.87 -6.30 27.51
CA LEU A 211 -14.53 -5.73 27.46
C LEU A 211 -14.01 -5.24 28.82
N GLU A 212 -14.85 -5.29 29.87
CA GLU A 212 -14.45 -4.94 31.23
C GLU A 212 -13.58 -6.08 31.79
N GLY A 213 -12.25 -5.82 31.79
CA GLY A 213 -11.26 -6.77 32.32
C GLY A 213 -10.42 -7.51 31.25
N VAL A 214 -10.48 -7.07 30.01
CA VAL A 214 -9.57 -7.49 28.91
C VAL A 214 -8.36 -6.55 28.81
#